data_9b35b2ad71fb497bcad43519b46456d6
#
_entry.id   9b35b2ad71fb497bcad43519b46456d6
#
_cell.length_a   1.000
_cell.length_b   1.000
_cell.length_c   1.000
_cell.angle_alpha   90.00
_cell.angle_beta   90.00
_cell.angle_gamma   90.00
#
_symmetry.space_group_name_H-M   'P 1'
#
loop_
_entity.id
_entity.type
_entity.pdbx_description
1 polymer ?
#
loop_
_entity_poly.entity_id
_entity_poly.type
_entity_poly.pdbx_seq_one_letter_code
_entity_poly.pdbx_strand_id
1 'polypeptide(L)'
;SVYFENIYGANPDDRTQRVLAKADPFIAGQLKDIDAQIYHLGSLLADDFSLEVIKELSQKGLIAVDSQGYLREVRDTHVYPVDWTDKREALQYIHFLKVNEHEMEVLTGLSEPHEAARQLHEWGVKEVLVTLGSMGSLIFDGKEFYRIPAYKPKEVVDATGCGDTYTIGYLYQRVSGAGIEEAGRFAAAMSTLKIEKSGPFNGSKEDVIQCMTTAEQMF
;
A
#
# COMPACT_ATOMS: atom_id res chain seq x y z
N SER A 1 -18.32 -6.02 -8.10
CA SER A 1 -17.14 -6.39 -7.28
C SER A 1 -16.12 -7.14 -8.10
N VAL A 2 -14.86 -6.96 -7.81
CA VAL A 2 -13.78 -7.78 -8.39
C VAL A 2 -13.75 -9.12 -7.65
N TYR A 3 -13.61 -10.22 -8.39
CA TYR A 3 -13.47 -11.55 -7.82
C TYR A 3 -12.17 -12.18 -8.26
N PHE A 4 -11.22 -12.28 -7.32
CA PHE A 4 -9.93 -12.95 -7.51
C PHE A 4 -9.99 -14.41 -7.08
N GLU A 5 -9.39 -15.28 -7.90
CA GLU A 5 -9.07 -16.64 -7.56
C GLU A 5 -7.54 -16.76 -7.43
N ASN A 6 -7.07 -17.21 -6.28
CA ASN A 6 -5.65 -17.48 -6.06
C ASN A 6 -5.42 -18.98 -6.21
N ILE A 7 -4.57 -19.37 -7.15
CA ILE A 7 -4.17 -20.75 -7.39
C ILE A 7 -2.72 -20.87 -6.93
N TYR A 8 -2.50 -21.71 -5.93
CA TYR A 8 -1.17 -21.99 -5.37
C TYR A 8 -0.57 -23.22 -6.05
N GLY A 9 0.68 -23.13 -6.50
CA GLY A 9 1.46 -24.24 -7.01
C GLY A 9 1.97 -25.18 -5.92
N ALA A 10 2.86 -26.10 -6.30
CA ALA A 10 3.54 -26.97 -5.35
C ALA A 10 4.48 -26.21 -4.41
N ASN A 11 4.99 -25.05 -4.84
CA ASN A 11 5.69 -24.08 -4.01
C ASN A 11 4.70 -23.00 -3.58
N PRO A 12 4.56 -22.68 -2.26
CA PRO A 12 3.68 -21.61 -1.76
C PRO A 12 3.96 -20.23 -2.36
N ASP A 13 5.19 -19.98 -2.84
CA ASP A 13 5.58 -18.73 -3.51
C ASP A 13 5.08 -18.67 -4.97
N ASP A 14 4.73 -19.80 -5.57
CA ASP A 14 4.17 -19.87 -6.92
C ASP A 14 2.65 -19.68 -6.88
N ARG A 15 2.23 -18.42 -6.84
CA ARG A 15 0.82 -18.04 -6.86
C ARG A 15 0.44 -17.48 -8.22
N THR A 16 -0.51 -18.14 -8.89
CA THR A 16 -1.19 -17.57 -10.07
C THR A 16 -2.50 -16.93 -9.65
N GLN A 17 -2.79 -15.75 -10.18
CA GLN A 17 -4.04 -15.04 -9.90
C GLN A 17 -4.92 -14.99 -11.16
N ARG A 18 -6.20 -15.26 -10.97
CA ARG A 18 -7.23 -15.07 -12.00
C ARG A 18 -8.28 -14.11 -11.49
N VAL A 19 -8.83 -13.29 -12.38
CA VAL A 19 -9.96 -12.41 -12.11
C VAL A 19 -11.17 -12.99 -12.82
N LEU A 20 -12.09 -13.55 -12.06
CA LEU A 20 -13.29 -14.20 -12.59
C LEU A 20 -14.44 -13.22 -12.79
N ALA A 21 -14.43 -12.09 -12.10
CA ALA A 21 -15.34 -10.97 -12.31
C ALA A 21 -14.59 -9.65 -12.10
N LYS A 22 -14.84 -8.67 -12.96
CA LYS A 22 -14.29 -7.33 -12.89
C LYS A 22 -15.39 -6.35 -12.48
N ALA A 23 -15.08 -5.42 -11.60
CA ALA A 23 -15.96 -4.29 -11.28
C ALA A 23 -15.81 -3.19 -12.34
N ASP A 24 -16.82 -2.34 -12.45
CA ASP A 24 -16.69 -1.12 -13.23
C ASP A 24 -15.70 -0.16 -12.54
N PRO A 25 -14.91 0.62 -13.32
CA PRO A 25 -14.06 1.68 -12.79
C PRO A 25 -14.86 2.72 -11.99
N PHE A 26 -14.22 3.31 -10.99
CA PHE A 26 -14.80 4.46 -10.32
C PHE A 26 -14.77 5.68 -11.22
N ILE A 27 -15.88 6.43 -11.21
CA ILE A 27 -15.96 7.72 -11.88
C ILE A 27 -16.12 8.84 -10.85
N ALA A 28 -15.57 9.99 -11.13
CA ALA A 28 -15.54 11.14 -10.23
C ALA A 28 -16.92 11.54 -9.71
N GLY A 29 -17.93 11.48 -10.56
CA GLY A 29 -19.33 11.77 -10.16
C GLY A 29 -19.89 10.89 -9.04
N GLN A 30 -19.38 9.66 -8.85
CA GLN A 30 -19.79 8.77 -7.74
C GLN A 30 -19.16 9.21 -6.41
N LEU A 31 -18.05 9.95 -6.46
CA LEU A 31 -17.22 10.32 -5.30
C LEU A 31 -17.41 11.79 -4.89
N LYS A 32 -18.25 12.54 -5.62
CA LYS A 32 -18.41 13.99 -5.43
C LYS A 32 -18.90 14.39 -4.04
N ASP A 33 -19.76 13.59 -3.42
CA ASP A 33 -20.38 13.86 -2.12
C ASP A 33 -19.59 13.24 -0.94
N ILE A 34 -18.45 12.60 -1.24
CA ILE A 34 -17.56 12.07 -0.20
C ILE A 34 -16.63 13.19 0.24
N ASP A 35 -16.60 13.45 1.54
CA ASP A 35 -15.70 14.40 2.18
C ASP A 35 -14.78 13.66 3.16
N ALA A 36 -13.47 13.78 2.96
CA ALA A 36 -12.46 13.10 3.76
C ALA A 36 -11.17 13.89 3.80
N GLN A 37 -10.41 13.76 4.90
CA GLN A 37 -9.07 14.34 5.00
C GLN A 37 -8.07 13.62 4.08
N ILE A 38 -8.18 12.30 3.99
CA ILE A 38 -7.37 11.45 3.11
C ILE A 38 -8.29 10.54 2.31
N TYR A 39 -8.08 10.49 1.00
CA TYR A 39 -8.67 9.53 0.09
C TYR A 39 -7.65 8.43 -0.19
N HIS A 40 -7.89 7.23 0.36
CA HIS A 40 -7.05 6.07 0.08
C HIS A 40 -7.59 5.30 -1.11
N LEU A 41 -6.81 5.27 -2.19
CA LEU A 41 -7.13 4.56 -3.43
C LEU A 41 -6.42 3.20 -3.40
N GLY A 42 -7.08 2.22 -2.78
CA GLY A 42 -6.64 0.83 -2.74
C GLY A 42 -7.08 0.08 -4.00
N SER A 43 -6.53 0.45 -5.15
CA SER A 43 -6.88 -0.16 -6.43
C SER A 43 -6.49 -1.64 -6.48
N LEU A 44 -7.34 -2.45 -7.10
CA LEU A 44 -7.09 -3.86 -7.37
C LEU A 44 -6.58 -4.06 -8.80
N LEU A 45 -7.00 -3.19 -9.73
CA LEU A 45 -6.66 -3.20 -11.14
C LEU A 45 -6.30 -1.80 -11.63
N ALA A 46 -5.56 -1.73 -12.74
CA ALA A 46 -4.98 -0.50 -13.27
C ALA A 46 -6.02 0.56 -13.67
N ASP A 47 -7.23 0.15 -13.97
CA ASP A 47 -8.32 1.04 -14.41
C ASP A 47 -9.37 1.34 -13.34
N ASP A 48 -9.16 0.92 -12.08
CA ASP A 48 -10.11 1.19 -10.99
C ASP A 48 -10.30 2.69 -10.75
N PHE A 49 -9.21 3.46 -10.74
CA PHE A 49 -9.23 4.91 -10.56
C PHE A 49 -8.41 5.59 -11.64
N SER A 50 -9.07 6.35 -12.49
CA SER A 50 -8.41 7.11 -13.55
C SER A 50 -7.61 8.30 -12.99
N LEU A 51 -6.70 8.83 -13.81
CA LEU A 51 -5.97 10.07 -13.48
C LEU A 51 -6.93 11.24 -13.20
N GLU A 52 -8.08 11.31 -13.88
CA GLU A 52 -9.11 12.33 -13.65
C GLU A 52 -9.68 12.23 -12.24
N VAL A 53 -10.00 11.01 -11.78
CA VAL A 53 -10.48 10.77 -10.40
C VAL A 53 -9.44 11.19 -9.38
N ILE A 54 -8.16 10.86 -9.58
CA ILE A 54 -7.06 11.29 -8.70
C ILE A 54 -7.01 12.83 -8.63
N LYS A 55 -7.06 13.51 -9.77
CA LYS A 55 -7.03 14.98 -9.85
C LYS A 55 -8.20 15.63 -9.12
N GLU A 56 -9.42 15.15 -9.33
CA GLU A 56 -10.61 15.70 -8.66
C GLU A 56 -10.56 15.50 -7.14
N LEU A 57 -10.21 14.31 -6.68
CA LEU A 57 -10.11 14.03 -5.25
C LEU A 57 -8.98 14.83 -4.60
N SER A 58 -7.87 15.08 -5.31
CA SER A 58 -6.74 15.86 -4.79
C SER A 58 -7.09 17.32 -4.49
N GLN A 59 -8.17 17.84 -5.08
CA GLN A 59 -8.68 19.18 -4.78
C GLN A 59 -9.49 19.23 -3.48
N LYS A 60 -9.90 18.07 -2.96
CA LYS A 60 -10.75 17.93 -1.77
C LYS A 60 -9.98 17.51 -0.53
N GLY A 61 -8.92 16.70 -0.72
CA GLY A 61 -8.11 16.19 0.38
C GLY A 61 -6.81 15.55 -0.09
N LEU A 62 -6.07 14.97 0.84
CA LEU A 62 -4.82 14.29 0.56
C LEU A 62 -5.08 12.95 -0.13
N ILE A 63 -4.24 12.59 -1.08
CA ILE A 63 -4.35 11.32 -1.81
C ILE A 63 -3.32 10.33 -1.29
N ALA A 64 -3.78 9.15 -0.92
CA ALA A 64 -2.96 7.98 -0.62
C ALA A 64 -3.22 6.89 -1.65
N VAL A 65 -2.17 6.27 -2.16
CA VAL A 65 -2.26 5.21 -3.18
C VAL A 65 -1.45 4.00 -2.75
N ASP A 66 -2.03 2.81 -2.88
CA ASP A 66 -1.30 1.56 -3.01
C ASP A 66 -1.06 1.30 -4.50
N SER A 67 0.21 1.19 -4.90
CA SER A 67 0.58 1.08 -6.31
C SER A 67 0.17 -0.23 -6.97
N GLN A 68 -0.10 -1.27 -6.18
CA GLN A 68 -0.28 -2.65 -6.64
C GLN A 68 -1.30 -2.78 -7.77
N GLY A 69 -2.47 -2.15 -7.63
CA GLY A 69 -3.53 -2.23 -8.64
C GLY A 69 -3.11 -1.62 -9.97
N TYR A 70 -2.42 -0.48 -9.95
CA TYR A 70 -1.96 0.21 -11.16
C TYR A 70 -0.93 -0.57 -11.98
N LEU A 71 -0.32 -1.58 -11.37
CA LEU A 71 0.67 -2.46 -12.00
C LEU A 71 0.07 -3.81 -12.46
N ARG A 72 -1.27 -3.91 -12.50
CA ARG A 72 -2.00 -5.13 -12.84
C ARG A 72 -3.01 -4.90 -13.95
N GLU A 73 -2.90 -5.65 -15.02
CA GLU A 73 -3.88 -5.70 -16.09
C GLU A 73 -4.50 -7.10 -16.20
N VAL A 74 -5.80 -7.15 -16.49
CA VAL A 74 -6.52 -8.41 -16.71
C VAL A 74 -6.75 -8.63 -18.19
N ARG A 75 -6.24 -9.75 -18.71
CA ARG A 75 -6.51 -10.24 -20.08
C ARG A 75 -6.99 -11.69 -19.99
N ASP A 76 -8.14 -11.98 -20.56
CA ASP A 76 -8.72 -13.33 -20.56
C ASP A 76 -8.68 -14.01 -19.17
N THR A 77 -9.15 -13.30 -18.15
CA THR A 77 -9.16 -13.70 -16.75
C THR A 77 -7.80 -13.77 -16.03
N HIS A 78 -6.68 -13.70 -16.74
CA HIS A 78 -5.35 -13.74 -16.14
C HIS A 78 -4.83 -12.34 -15.81
N VAL A 79 -4.08 -12.24 -14.72
CA VAL A 79 -3.44 -11.00 -14.27
C VAL A 79 -2.05 -10.92 -14.89
N TYR A 80 -1.77 -9.83 -15.57
CA TYR A 80 -0.46 -9.53 -16.15
C TYR A 80 0.14 -8.30 -15.50
N PRO A 81 1.47 -8.28 -15.29
CA PRO A 81 2.16 -7.07 -14.87
C PRO A 81 2.14 -6.05 -16.01
N VAL A 82 1.88 -4.80 -15.64
CA VAL A 82 1.94 -3.64 -16.55
C VAL A 82 2.62 -2.49 -15.83
N ASP A 83 3.17 -1.55 -16.60
CA ASP A 83 3.63 -0.30 -16.05
C ASP A 83 2.45 0.68 -15.93
N TRP A 84 2.48 1.56 -14.95
CA TRP A 84 1.49 2.61 -14.79
C TRP A 84 1.77 3.75 -15.78
N THR A 85 1.01 3.78 -16.87
CA THR A 85 1.24 4.68 -18.01
C THR A 85 1.28 6.15 -17.61
N ASP A 86 0.35 6.59 -16.76
CA ASP A 86 0.20 7.99 -16.36
C ASP A 86 0.95 8.32 -15.06
N LYS A 87 1.83 7.42 -14.56
CA LYS A 87 2.50 7.57 -13.27
C LYS A 87 3.17 8.94 -13.06
N ARG A 88 3.84 9.48 -14.07
CA ARG A 88 4.58 10.75 -13.97
C ARG A 88 3.66 11.94 -13.70
N GLU A 89 2.45 11.91 -14.21
CA GLU A 89 1.46 12.94 -13.95
C GLU A 89 0.68 12.64 -12.65
N ALA A 90 0.24 11.40 -12.45
CA ALA A 90 -0.53 10.99 -11.29
C ALA A 90 0.23 11.23 -9.97
N LEU A 91 1.53 10.91 -9.93
CA LEU A 91 2.36 11.03 -8.72
C LEU A 91 2.48 12.48 -8.20
N GLN A 92 2.26 13.48 -9.05
CA GLN A 92 2.26 14.90 -8.62
C GLN A 92 1.09 15.26 -7.69
N TYR A 93 0.01 14.46 -7.72
CA TYR A 93 -1.19 14.65 -6.89
C TYR A 93 -1.20 13.75 -5.64
N ILE A 94 -0.23 12.84 -5.51
CA ILE A 94 -0.20 11.83 -4.46
C ILE A 94 0.64 12.32 -3.28
N HIS A 95 0.04 12.29 -2.09
CA HIS A 95 0.72 12.64 -0.85
C HIS A 95 1.43 11.41 -0.25
N PHE A 96 0.75 10.26 -0.22
CA PHE A 96 1.24 9.03 0.34
C PHE A 96 1.24 7.94 -0.73
N LEU A 97 2.39 7.44 -1.10
CA LEU A 97 2.53 6.31 -2.01
C LEU A 97 3.11 5.12 -1.26
N LYS A 98 2.39 4.02 -1.21
CA LYS A 98 2.93 2.75 -0.72
C LYS A 98 3.32 1.88 -1.90
N VAL A 99 4.51 1.35 -1.83
CA VAL A 99 5.08 0.36 -2.75
C VAL A 99 5.74 -0.77 -1.95
N ASN A 100 5.78 -1.98 -2.50
CA ASN A 100 6.71 -3.01 -2.05
C ASN A 100 7.97 -3.01 -2.93
N GLU A 101 8.96 -3.88 -2.65
CA GLU A 101 10.22 -3.97 -3.39
C GLU A 101 10.00 -4.18 -4.90
N HIS A 102 9.12 -5.09 -5.26
CA HIS A 102 8.82 -5.39 -6.67
C HIS A 102 8.08 -4.22 -7.36
N GLU A 103 7.07 -3.66 -6.72
CA GLU A 103 6.30 -2.53 -7.23
C GLU A 103 7.21 -1.30 -7.43
N MET A 104 8.10 -1.06 -6.48
CA MET A 104 9.11 0.00 -6.54
C MET A 104 10.02 -0.17 -7.77
N GLU A 105 10.52 -1.39 -8.00
CA GLU A 105 11.38 -1.69 -9.15
C GLU A 105 10.64 -1.53 -10.47
N VAL A 106 9.39 -2.01 -10.57
CA VAL A 106 8.56 -1.82 -11.78
C VAL A 106 8.32 -0.34 -12.08
N LEU A 107 8.02 0.47 -11.04
CA LEU A 107 7.74 1.89 -11.22
C LEU A 107 8.98 2.70 -11.62
N THR A 108 10.13 2.43 -11.00
CA THR A 108 11.33 3.28 -11.09
C THR A 108 12.44 2.69 -11.95
N GLY A 109 12.47 1.37 -12.12
CA GLY A 109 13.61 0.65 -12.68
C GLY A 109 14.78 0.50 -11.72
N LEU A 110 14.61 0.86 -10.44
CA LEU A 110 15.65 0.83 -9.41
C LEU A 110 15.33 -0.25 -8.37
N SER A 111 16.33 -1.03 -7.98
CA SER A 111 16.21 -2.07 -6.96
C SER A 111 16.65 -1.63 -5.55
N GLU A 112 17.31 -0.46 -5.45
CA GLU A 112 17.74 0.08 -4.17
C GLU A 112 16.66 1.00 -3.57
N PRO A 113 16.11 0.68 -2.36
CA PRO A 113 14.95 1.39 -1.81
C PRO A 113 15.13 2.89 -1.58
N HIS A 114 16.34 3.32 -1.16
CA HIS A 114 16.59 4.75 -0.91
C HIS A 114 16.62 5.55 -2.22
N GLU A 115 17.22 4.99 -3.28
CA GLU A 115 17.28 5.65 -4.59
C GLU A 115 15.89 5.71 -5.22
N ALA A 116 15.15 4.60 -5.17
CA ALA A 116 13.78 4.55 -5.68
C ALA A 116 12.84 5.51 -4.94
N ALA A 117 12.93 5.58 -3.60
CA ALA A 117 12.10 6.49 -2.82
C ALA A 117 12.41 7.97 -3.15
N ARG A 118 13.69 8.34 -3.33
CA ARG A 118 14.07 9.69 -3.79
C ARG A 118 13.47 9.98 -5.16
N GLN A 119 13.57 9.05 -6.10
CA GLN A 119 13.04 9.23 -7.45
C GLN A 119 11.51 9.40 -7.45
N LEU A 120 10.76 8.59 -6.68
CA LEU A 120 9.32 8.73 -6.53
C LEU A 120 8.94 10.07 -5.90
N HIS A 121 9.71 10.55 -4.92
CA HIS A 121 9.52 11.87 -4.35
C HIS A 121 9.81 12.99 -5.38
N GLU A 122 10.88 12.90 -6.16
CA GLU A 122 11.18 13.83 -7.26
C GLU A 122 10.06 13.87 -8.31
N TRP A 123 9.33 12.78 -8.48
CA TRP A 123 8.16 12.71 -9.35
C TRP A 123 6.89 13.33 -8.74
N GLY A 124 6.95 13.75 -7.48
CA GLY A 124 5.90 14.56 -6.85
C GLY A 124 5.35 14.03 -5.54
N VAL A 125 5.54 12.76 -5.22
CA VAL A 125 5.05 12.13 -3.98
C VAL A 125 5.61 12.83 -2.74
N LYS A 126 4.79 13.05 -1.71
CA LYS A 126 5.23 13.74 -0.48
C LYS A 126 5.83 12.79 0.55
N GLU A 127 5.20 11.65 0.79
CA GLU A 127 5.70 10.60 1.66
C GLU A 127 5.69 9.26 0.89
N VAL A 128 6.87 8.65 0.70
CA VAL A 128 7.03 7.37 0.01
C VAL A 128 7.23 6.28 1.06
N LEU A 129 6.36 5.27 1.06
CA LEU A 129 6.40 4.13 1.97
C LEU A 129 6.84 2.88 1.19
N VAL A 130 8.06 2.42 1.42
CA VAL A 130 8.58 1.18 0.80
C VAL A 130 8.52 0.05 1.82
N THR A 131 7.64 -0.93 1.62
CA THR A 131 7.54 -2.11 2.49
C THR A 131 8.51 -3.20 2.02
N LEU A 132 9.26 -3.79 2.96
CA LEU A 132 10.36 -4.73 2.74
C LEU A 132 10.11 -6.08 3.43
N GLY A 133 8.84 -6.46 3.57
CA GLY A 133 8.43 -7.70 4.22
C GLY A 133 8.93 -7.81 5.66
N SER A 134 9.64 -8.89 5.97
CA SER A 134 10.21 -9.13 7.31
C SER A 134 11.34 -8.18 7.68
N MET A 135 11.89 -7.43 6.71
CA MET A 135 12.91 -6.41 6.94
C MET A 135 12.30 -5.05 7.36
N GLY A 136 10.98 -4.99 7.53
CA GLY A 136 10.28 -3.78 7.95
C GLY A 136 9.90 -2.87 6.78
N SER A 137 10.13 -1.58 6.93
CA SER A 137 9.85 -0.61 5.87
C SER A 137 10.79 0.60 5.94
N LEU A 138 10.88 1.30 4.82
CA LEU A 138 11.58 2.57 4.66
C LEU A 138 10.57 3.64 4.28
N ILE A 139 10.54 4.76 4.99
CA ILE A 139 9.68 5.90 4.67
C ILE A 139 10.58 7.09 4.36
N PHE A 140 10.26 7.81 3.29
CA PHE A 140 10.97 9.03 2.88
C PHE A 140 9.99 10.19 2.74
N ASP A 141 10.28 11.32 3.40
CA ASP A 141 9.45 12.52 3.41
C ASP A 141 9.99 13.68 2.53
N GLY A 142 11.01 13.36 1.71
CA GLY A 142 11.72 14.35 0.91
C GLY A 142 12.92 14.99 1.61
N LYS A 143 13.12 14.73 2.90
CA LYS A 143 14.24 15.26 3.71
C LYS A 143 14.99 14.14 4.42
N GLU A 144 14.26 13.29 5.14
CA GLU A 144 14.81 12.24 5.99
C GLU A 144 14.25 10.88 5.63
N PHE A 145 15.06 9.85 5.88
CA PHE A 145 14.66 8.45 5.80
C PHE A 145 14.38 7.92 7.19
N TYR A 146 13.21 7.29 7.33
CA TYR A 146 12.77 6.63 8.56
C TYR A 146 12.78 5.12 8.30
N ARG A 147 13.68 4.41 8.96
CA ARG A 147 13.69 2.95 8.92
C ARG A 147 12.81 2.41 10.02
N ILE A 148 11.77 1.70 9.64
CA ILE A 148 10.78 1.14 10.54
C ILE A 148 11.01 -0.36 10.66
N PRO A 149 11.24 -0.92 11.87
CA PRO A 149 11.40 -2.35 12.04
C PRO A 149 10.09 -3.10 11.79
N ALA A 150 10.17 -4.34 11.33
CA ALA A 150 9.06 -5.27 11.47
C ALA A 150 9.01 -5.81 12.90
N TYR A 151 7.85 -6.27 13.33
CA TYR A 151 7.69 -7.01 14.58
C TYR A 151 7.55 -8.49 14.28
N LYS A 152 8.11 -9.33 15.13
CA LYS A 152 8.07 -10.77 14.97
C LYS A 152 6.66 -11.30 15.26
N PRO A 153 5.97 -11.88 14.29
CA PRO A 153 4.67 -12.49 14.51
C PRO A 153 4.81 -13.77 15.34
N LYS A 154 3.77 -14.14 16.08
CA LYS A 154 3.70 -15.41 16.79
C LYS A 154 3.68 -16.59 15.81
N GLU A 155 2.95 -16.40 14.72
CA GLU A 155 2.88 -17.34 13.60
C GLU A 155 2.55 -16.59 12.31
N VAL A 156 2.93 -17.14 11.17
CA VAL A 156 2.58 -16.60 9.85
C VAL A 156 1.45 -17.45 9.28
N VAL A 157 0.24 -16.89 9.25
CA VAL A 157 -0.98 -17.59 8.79
C VAL A 157 -1.38 -17.13 7.39
N ASP A 158 -1.49 -15.78 7.19
CA ASP A 158 -1.97 -15.25 5.91
C ASP A 158 -1.43 -13.83 5.68
N ALA A 159 -0.58 -13.66 4.66
CA ALA A 159 0.00 -12.39 4.29
C ALA A 159 -0.93 -11.50 3.43
N THR A 160 -2.08 -12.03 2.97
CA THR A 160 -3.03 -11.28 2.14
C THR A 160 -3.57 -10.07 2.91
N GLY A 161 -3.48 -8.88 2.34
CA GLY A 161 -3.95 -7.64 2.96
C GLY A 161 -3.02 -7.06 4.04
N CYS A 162 -1.81 -7.60 4.24
CA CYS A 162 -0.83 -6.98 5.14
C CYS A 162 -0.39 -5.59 4.65
N GLY A 163 -0.23 -5.42 3.32
CA GLY A 163 0.09 -4.12 2.72
C GLY A 163 -1.01 -3.09 2.97
N ASP A 164 -2.28 -3.46 2.70
CA ASP A 164 -3.44 -2.60 2.96
C ASP A 164 -3.53 -2.23 4.44
N THR A 165 -3.33 -3.23 5.33
CA THR A 165 -3.34 -3.02 6.78
C THR A 165 -2.23 -2.07 7.22
N TYR A 166 -1.02 -2.19 6.64
CA TYR A 166 0.09 -1.28 6.88
C TYR A 166 -0.28 0.15 6.47
N THR A 167 -0.77 0.32 5.24
CA THR A 167 -1.16 1.63 4.71
C THR A 167 -2.21 2.29 5.58
N ILE A 168 -3.29 1.58 5.91
CA ILE A 168 -4.37 2.13 6.74
C ILE A 168 -3.89 2.47 8.15
N GLY A 169 -3.07 1.61 8.77
CA GLY A 169 -2.47 1.89 10.09
C GLY A 169 -1.62 3.16 10.09
N TYR A 170 -0.81 3.34 9.03
CA TYR A 170 -0.01 4.55 8.83
C TYR A 170 -0.88 5.80 8.70
N LEU A 171 -1.83 5.77 7.77
CA LEU A 171 -2.71 6.92 7.50
C LEU A 171 -3.56 7.30 8.72
N TYR A 172 -4.07 6.30 9.47
CA TYR A 172 -4.81 6.54 10.70
C TYR A 172 -4.00 7.34 11.73
N GLN A 173 -2.73 7.01 11.92
CA GLN A 173 -1.85 7.74 12.82
C GLN A 173 -1.48 9.12 12.27
N ARG A 174 -1.23 9.25 10.97
CA ARG A 174 -0.92 10.54 10.34
C ARG A 174 -2.09 11.53 10.45
N VAL A 175 -3.32 11.08 10.25
CA VAL A 175 -4.55 11.91 10.49
C VAL A 175 -4.67 12.32 11.96
N SER A 176 -4.25 11.46 12.88
CA SER A 176 -4.26 11.74 14.32
C SER A 176 -3.12 12.68 14.78
N GLY A 177 -2.26 13.13 13.87
CA GLY A 177 -1.16 14.05 14.14
C GLY A 177 0.14 13.39 14.61
N ALA A 178 0.25 12.06 14.53
CA ALA A 178 1.48 11.35 14.86
C ALA A 178 2.62 11.66 13.87
N GLY A 179 3.87 11.64 14.35
CA GLY A 179 5.06 11.72 13.52
C GLY A 179 5.22 10.50 12.60
N ILE A 180 6.08 10.63 11.60
CA ILE A 180 6.29 9.58 10.58
C ILE A 180 6.78 8.27 11.21
N GLU A 181 7.76 8.33 12.09
CA GLU A 181 8.31 7.14 12.74
C GLU A 181 7.27 6.44 13.62
N GLU A 182 6.50 7.18 14.42
CA GLU A 182 5.44 6.64 15.26
C GLU A 182 4.34 5.99 14.41
N ALA A 183 3.90 6.67 13.36
CA ALA A 183 2.91 6.15 12.41
C ALA A 183 3.40 4.87 11.72
N GLY A 184 4.67 4.85 11.29
CA GLY A 184 5.29 3.67 10.68
C GLY A 184 5.35 2.47 11.64
N ARG A 185 5.77 2.70 12.90
CA ARG A 185 5.82 1.65 13.93
C ARG A 185 4.43 1.08 14.24
N PHE A 186 3.42 1.94 14.33
CA PHE A 186 2.04 1.51 14.51
C PHE A 186 1.56 0.66 13.33
N ALA A 187 1.83 1.11 12.09
CA ALA A 187 1.48 0.38 10.88
C ALA A 187 2.15 -1.01 10.82
N ALA A 188 3.45 -1.09 11.16
CA ALA A 188 4.18 -2.34 11.22
C ALA A 188 3.60 -3.31 12.25
N ALA A 189 3.28 -2.84 13.46
CA ALA A 189 2.66 -3.66 14.50
C ALA A 189 1.25 -4.14 14.09
N MET A 190 0.44 -3.27 13.48
CA MET A 190 -0.88 -3.63 12.98
C MET A 190 -0.79 -4.70 11.87
N SER A 191 0.16 -4.58 10.95
CA SER A 191 0.42 -5.56 9.91
C SER A 191 0.93 -6.90 10.48
N THR A 192 1.75 -6.86 11.54
CA THR A 192 2.20 -8.06 12.26
C THR A 192 1.03 -8.83 12.90
N LEU A 193 0.10 -8.12 13.53
CA LEU A 193 -1.11 -8.76 14.09
C LEU A 193 -2.05 -9.29 13.01
N LYS A 194 -2.06 -8.65 11.82
CA LYS A 194 -2.85 -9.13 10.67
C LYS A 194 -2.31 -10.45 10.12
N ILE A 195 -1.01 -10.61 9.97
CA ILE A 195 -0.41 -11.82 9.38
C ILE A 195 -0.65 -13.08 10.23
N GLU A 196 -0.92 -12.91 11.53
CA GLU A 196 -1.23 -13.98 12.48
C GLU A 196 -2.64 -14.58 12.30
N LYS A 197 -3.48 -14.00 11.41
CA LYS A 197 -4.87 -14.43 11.21
C LYS A 197 -5.28 -14.34 9.75
N SER A 198 -6.17 -15.23 9.33
CA SER A 198 -6.82 -15.12 8.03
C SER A 198 -7.91 -14.05 8.04
N GLY A 199 -8.18 -13.44 6.88
CA GLY A 199 -9.16 -12.37 6.70
C GLY A 199 -8.64 -10.98 7.07
N PRO A 200 -9.50 -9.96 7.10
CA PRO A 200 -9.10 -8.59 7.41
C PRO A 200 -8.65 -8.45 8.87
N PHE A 201 -7.85 -7.40 9.14
CA PHE A 201 -7.49 -7.04 10.51
C PHE A 201 -8.74 -6.76 11.36
N ASN A 202 -8.80 -7.37 12.54
CA ASN A 202 -9.93 -7.25 13.47
C ASN A 202 -9.49 -6.99 14.92
N GLY A 203 -8.24 -6.58 15.15
CA GLY A 203 -7.72 -6.20 16.45
C GLY A 203 -8.12 -4.79 16.86
N SER A 204 -7.87 -4.46 18.13
CA SER A 204 -8.06 -3.12 18.68
C SER A 204 -6.79 -2.27 18.59
N LYS A 205 -6.93 -0.96 18.84
CA LYS A 205 -5.77 -0.05 18.96
C LYS A 205 -4.85 -0.47 20.12
N GLU A 206 -5.43 -0.94 21.20
CA GLU A 206 -4.72 -1.41 22.39
C GLU A 206 -3.86 -2.65 22.06
N ASP A 207 -4.38 -3.58 21.25
CA ASP A 207 -3.60 -4.73 20.78
C ASP A 207 -2.37 -4.30 19.96
N VAL A 208 -2.53 -3.29 19.09
CA VAL A 208 -1.42 -2.75 18.29
C VAL A 208 -0.37 -2.10 19.19
N ILE A 209 -0.79 -1.27 20.16
CA ILE A 209 0.13 -0.62 21.12
C ILE A 209 0.85 -1.69 21.95
N GLN A 210 0.16 -2.73 22.36
CA GLN A 210 0.78 -3.84 23.10
C GLN A 210 1.82 -4.55 22.22
N CYS A 211 1.52 -4.82 20.96
CA CYS A 211 2.47 -5.40 20.02
C CYS A 211 3.74 -4.53 19.89
N MET A 212 3.59 -3.21 19.72
CA MET A 212 4.71 -2.26 19.65
C MET A 212 5.65 -2.31 20.86
N THR A 213 5.10 -2.63 22.04
CA THR A 213 5.86 -2.61 23.32
C THR A 213 6.44 -3.97 23.70
N THR A 214 5.82 -5.07 23.27
CA THR A 214 6.15 -6.42 23.75
C THR A 214 6.77 -7.34 22.71
N ALA A 215 6.52 -7.09 21.40
CA ALA A 215 7.05 -7.95 20.35
C ALA A 215 8.52 -7.64 20.04
N GLU A 216 9.27 -8.69 19.69
CA GLU A 216 10.65 -8.59 19.22
C GLU A 216 10.69 -7.83 17.89
N GLN A 217 11.56 -6.82 17.77
CA GLN A 217 11.77 -6.09 16.53
C GLN A 217 12.76 -6.87 15.63
N MET A 218 12.43 -6.93 14.35
CA MET A 218 13.26 -7.52 13.31
C MET A 218 13.81 -6.41 12.40
N PHE A 219 15.10 -6.51 12.05
CA PHE A 219 15.79 -5.56 11.17
C PHE A 219 16.51 -6.31 10.04
#